data_a7506857439c9e65f0443dc9dfafa1d4
#
_entry.id   a7506857439c9e65f0443dc9dfafa1d4
#
_cell.length_a   1.000
_cell.length_b   1.000
_cell.length_c   1.000
_cell.angle_alpha   90.00
_cell.angle_beta   90.00
_cell.angle_gamma   90.00
#
_symmetry.space_group_name_H-M   'P 1'
#
loop_
_entity.id
_entity.type
_entity.pdbx_description
1 polymer ?
#
loop_
_entity_poly.entity_id
_entity_poly.type
_entity_poly.pdbx_seq_one_letter_code
_entity_poly.pdbx_strand_id
1 'polypeptide(L)'
;MKNQFLWLLAFGRSVTLGLCGALVLIACSTTQNAVIKPKSRLGAEYRAILKSLDWGLDTTYVYGHKSPDVDAACSSLGYAKLMRALGYNCKAKVSSPINRETQYIAKRFGFDAPELKTSVAAGTRLILTDHTDYAQCVDGAREAKILQKIDHHVEGDIMDSGIPYVRREMIGSTCTIIYGCYQELGVAIDDEAAKILLAGLLSDTRNLTKTTTCHEDSVAWAALVTQLKLENEIAEINRQMADAANNYDGMSDSAIFVSDYKDYEIGGKAVGIGSLVCKASEAESFINRMLAVMPKVMSDKKRDMLFAKIDNLVPNPDESGHGSLFMDDGLYFIYYGEGAQAIAEAVFGPSLREGVTYTKENLSRKQIVPRIIEILQ
;
A
#
# COMPACT_ATOMS: atom_id res chain seq x y z
N MET A 1 35.34 -22.21 -60.35
CA MET A 1 36.57 -22.99 -60.31
C MET A 1 36.62 -23.67 -58.96
N LYS A 2 36.24 -24.94 -58.85
CA LYS A 2 37.07 -26.11 -58.63
C LYS A 2 37.90 -26.03 -57.35
N ASN A 3 37.90 -26.94 -56.37
CA ASN A 3 37.69 -28.40 -56.25
C ASN A 3 37.60 -28.66 -54.75
N GLN A 4 36.70 -29.48 -54.19
CA GLN A 4 36.64 -30.92 -53.96
C GLN A 4 37.95 -31.58 -53.45
N PHE A 5 37.85 -32.35 -52.38
CA PHE A 5 38.20 -33.76 -52.16
C PHE A 5 38.02 -34.11 -50.67
N LEU A 6 37.11 -34.89 -50.25
CA LEU A 6 36.85 -36.32 -50.03
C LEU A 6 38.07 -37.22 -49.73
N TRP A 7 37.94 -38.07 -48.71
CA TRP A 7 38.19 -39.53 -48.56
C TRP A 7 38.28 -39.84 -47.05
N LEU A 8 37.47 -40.63 -46.41
CA LEU A 8 37.01 -42.04 -46.39
C LEU A 8 37.86 -42.99 -45.54
N LEU A 9 37.14 -43.63 -44.56
CA LEU A 9 37.17 -45.00 -44.01
C LEU A 9 38.41 -45.49 -43.20
N ALA A 10 38.20 -46.11 -42.03
CA ALA A 10 37.90 -47.52 -41.85
C ALA A 10 37.73 -47.98 -40.39
N PHE A 11 36.82 -48.82 -40.21
CA PHE A 11 36.52 -49.91 -39.29
C PHE A 11 37.50 -50.33 -38.19
N GLY A 12 36.92 -50.58 -36.96
CA GLY A 12 37.54 -51.47 -35.99
C GLY A 12 36.52 -51.77 -34.85
N ARG A 13 35.82 -52.90 -34.93
CA ARG A 13 34.99 -53.50 -33.89
C ARG A 13 35.90 -54.12 -32.83
N SER A 14 35.56 -53.84 -31.53
CA SER A 14 35.75 -54.81 -30.44
C SER A 14 34.72 -54.60 -29.35
N VAL A 15 33.99 -55.67 -29.08
CA VAL A 15 33.02 -55.85 -28.02
C VAL A 15 33.77 -56.26 -26.78
N THR A 16 33.56 -55.58 -25.66
CA THR A 16 33.80 -56.15 -24.34
C THR A 16 32.68 -55.73 -23.39
N LEU A 17 31.94 -56.71 -22.92
CA LEU A 17 31.02 -56.61 -21.79
C LEU A 17 31.79 -56.27 -20.49
N GLY A 18 31.24 -55.37 -19.70
CA GLY A 18 31.79 -55.09 -18.38
C GLY A 18 30.81 -54.29 -17.50
N LEU A 19 30.05 -54.97 -16.72
CA LEU A 19 29.36 -54.62 -15.45
C LEU A 19 28.85 -53.20 -15.26
N CYS A 20 27.52 -53.10 -15.14
CA CYS A 20 26.74 -52.02 -14.48
C CYS A 20 27.24 -51.74 -13.07
N GLY A 21 27.79 -50.57 -12.86
CA GLY A 21 27.87 -49.92 -11.56
C GLY A 21 27.10 -48.61 -11.67
N ALA A 22 25.81 -48.61 -11.25
CA ALA A 22 25.02 -47.38 -11.19
C ALA A 22 25.55 -46.52 -10.02
N LEU A 23 26.48 -45.63 -10.32
CA LEU A 23 26.77 -44.49 -9.42
C LEU A 23 25.61 -43.48 -9.56
N VAL A 24 24.69 -43.54 -8.62
CA VAL A 24 23.74 -42.46 -8.36
C VAL A 24 24.55 -41.29 -7.81
N LEU A 25 24.99 -40.40 -8.70
CA LEU A 25 25.45 -39.06 -8.30
C LEU A 25 24.21 -38.31 -7.82
N ILE A 26 23.96 -38.31 -6.50
CA ILE A 26 23.11 -37.34 -5.83
C ILE A 26 23.83 -36.00 -6.04
N ALA A 27 23.44 -35.29 -7.08
CA ALA A 27 23.76 -33.88 -7.21
C ALA A 27 23.02 -33.13 -6.11
N CYS A 28 23.67 -33.01 -4.95
CA CYS A 28 23.30 -32.05 -3.95
C CYS A 28 23.50 -30.68 -4.59
N SER A 29 22.42 -30.13 -5.18
CA SER A 29 22.42 -28.73 -5.61
C SER A 29 22.48 -27.88 -4.34
N THR A 30 23.66 -27.64 -3.84
CA THR A 30 23.93 -26.50 -2.98
C THR A 30 23.66 -25.27 -3.84
N THR A 31 22.43 -24.77 -3.80
CA THR A 31 22.15 -23.38 -4.15
C THR A 31 23.06 -22.57 -3.22
N GLN A 32 24.22 -22.19 -3.72
CA GLN A 32 25.02 -21.15 -3.09
C GLN A 32 24.11 -19.93 -3.04
N ASN A 33 23.58 -19.61 -1.85
CA ASN A 33 22.93 -18.34 -1.61
C ASN A 33 23.96 -17.27 -1.96
N ALA A 34 23.82 -16.70 -3.16
CA ALA A 34 24.65 -15.59 -3.59
C ALA A 34 24.54 -14.52 -2.50
N VAL A 35 25.67 -14.17 -1.89
CA VAL A 35 25.68 -13.15 -0.82
C VAL A 35 25.20 -11.85 -1.44
N ILE A 36 23.95 -11.49 -1.11
CA ILE A 36 23.35 -10.22 -1.56
C ILE A 36 24.20 -9.10 -0.96
N LYS A 37 24.81 -8.28 -1.81
CA LYS A 37 25.67 -7.15 -1.38
C LYS A 37 24.90 -5.84 -1.53
N PRO A 38 24.96 -4.94 -0.51
CA PRO A 38 24.40 -3.59 -0.65
C PRO A 38 25.05 -2.86 -1.82
N LYS A 39 24.26 -2.09 -2.57
CA LYS A 39 24.75 -1.31 -3.72
C LYS A 39 25.33 0.06 -3.33
N SER A 40 25.12 0.48 -2.08
CA SER A 40 25.51 1.81 -1.59
C SER A 40 25.98 1.76 -0.14
N ARG A 41 26.57 2.86 0.33
CA ARG A 41 26.91 3.07 1.75
C ARG A 41 25.65 3.01 2.61
N LEU A 42 24.57 3.70 2.19
CA LEU A 42 23.27 3.68 2.88
C LEU A 42 22.71 2.26 3.02
N GLY A 43 22.79 1.46 1.96
CA GLY A 43 22.39 0.06 2.01
C GLY A 43 23.26 -0.78 2.95
N ALA A 44 24.55 -0.49 3.09
CA ALA A 44 25.42 -1.16 4.04
C ALA A 44 25.07 -0.79 5.48
N GLU A 45 24.79 0.48 5.76
CA GLU A 45 24.34 0.97 7.06
C GLU A 45 22.96 0.36 7.41
N TYR A 46 22.03 0.37 6.46
CA TYR A 46 20.73 -0.26 6.64
C TYR A 46 20.84 -1.75 6.98
N ARG A 47 21.67 -2.48 6.25
CA ARG A 47 21.93 -3.90 6.53
C ARG A 47 22.55 -4.13 7.92
N ALA A 48 23.41 -3.22 8.38
CA ALA A 48 23.99 -3.29 9.73
C ALA A 48 22.90 -3.10 10.80
N ILE A 49 22.00 -2.14 10.60
CA ILE A 49 20.84 -1.94 11.50
C ILE A 49 19.96 -3.19 11.52
N LEU A 50 19.58 -3.74 10.36
CA LEU A 50 18.76 -4.96 10.29
C LEU A 50 19.38 -6.11 11.11
N LYS A 51 20.70 -6.28 11.05
CA LYS A 51 21.41 -7.31 11.81
C LYS A 51 21.41 -7.06 13.31
N SER A 52 21.30 -5.83 13.76
CA SER A 52 21.29 -5.46 15.18
C SER A 52 19.91 -5.57 15.84
N LEU A 53 18.84 -5.70 15.05
CA LEU A 53 17.49 -5.82 15.58
C LEU A 53 17.27 -7.16 16.29
N ASP A 54 16.46 -7.14 17.35
CA ASP A 54 16.05 -8.37 18.05
C ASP A 54 14.90 -9.07 17.33
N TRP A 55 15.24 -9.82 16.29
CA TRP A 55 14.27 -10.61 15.51
C TRP A 55 13.68 -11.80 16.29
N GLY A 56 14.36 -12.32 17.31
CA GLY A 56 13.98 -13.55 18.01
C GLY A 56 13.88 -14.77 17.08
N LEU A 57 13.13 -15.77 17.54
CA LEU A 57 12.93 -17.02 16.78
C LEU A 57 11.56 -17.08 16.11
N ASP A 58 10.58 -16.34 16.62
CA ASP A 58 9.21 -16.34 16.11
C ASP A 58 9.07 -15.50 14.84
N THR A 59 7.96 -15.69 14.16
CA THR A 59 7.61 -14.88 12.96
C THR A 59 7.40 -13.43 13.36
N THR A 60 8.09 -12.51 12.69
CA THR A 60 7.82 -11.09 12.72
C THR A 60 6.71 -10.78 11.70
N TYR A 61 5.64 -10.12 12.13
CA TYR A 61 4.55 -9.76 11.24
C TYR A 61 4.73 -8.34 10.70
N VAL A 62 4.43 -8.17 9.42
CA VAL A 62 4.42 -6.88 8.74
C VAL A 62 2.97 -6.48 8.51
N TYR A 63 2.56 -5.32 9.04
CA TYR A 63 1.21 -4.81 8.94
C TYR A 63 1.19 -3.41 8.33
N GLY A 64 0.26 -3.22 7.39
CA GLY A 64 -0.25 -1.90 7.07
C GLY A 64 -1.33 -1.46 8.07
N HIS A 65 -1.97 -0.33 7.82
CA HIS A 65 -3.03 0.20 8.71
C HIS A 65 -4.32 -0.63 8.68
N LYS A 66 -5.15 -0.47 9.71
CA LYS A 66 -6.56 -0.94 9.75
C LYS A 66 -7.32 -0.37 8.55
N SER A 67 -8.33 -1.12 8.07
CA SER A 67 -9.05 -0.80 6.83
C SER A 67 -8.07 -0.57 5.67
N PRO A 68 -7.25 -1.60 5.34
CA PRO A 68 -6.11 -1.45 4.45
C PRO A 68 -6.56 -1.05 3.04
N ASP A 69 -6.00 0.03 2.53
CA ASP A 69 -6.02 0.36 1.12
C ASP A 69 -4.97 -0.47 0.36
N VAL A 70 -4.77 -0.17 -0.92
CA VAL A 70 -3.84 -0.94 -1.75
C VAL A 70 -2.40 -0.73 -1.28
N ASP A 71 -2.02 0.51 -0.89
CA ASP A 71 -0.66 0.79 -0.45
C ASP A 71 -0.35 0.11 0.88
N ALA A 72 -1.26 0.15 1.85
CA ALA A 72 -1.10 -0.54 3.13
C ALA A 72 -0.97 -2.07 2.97
N ALA A 73 -1.78 -2.68 2.11
CA ALA A 73 -1.70 -4.12 1.85
C ALA A 73 -0.43 -4.49 1.07
N CYS A 74 -0.11 -3.76 0.01
CA CYS A 74 1.02 -4.04 -0.87
C CYS A 74 2.37 -3.68 -0.24
N SER A 75 2.46 -2.60 0.55
CA SER A 75 3.67 -2.27 1.29
C SER A 75 4.02 -3.36 2.30
N SER A 76 3.02 -3.89 3.02
CA SER A 76 3.26 -5.01 3.94
C SER A 76 3.78 -6.26 3.23
N LEU A 77 3.20 -6.61 2.06
CA LEU A 77 3.64 -7.74 1.23
C LEU A 77 5.06 -7.54 0.69
N GLY A 78 5.29 -6.40 0.04
CA GLY A 78 6.57 -6.06 -0.60
C GLY A 78 7.71 -6.04 0.42
N TYR A 79 7.45 -5.46 1.60
CA TYR A 79 8.46 -5.40 2.66
C TYR A 79 8.72 -6.75 3.32
N ALA A 80 7.67 -7.55 3.59
CA ALA A 80 7.84 -8.91 4.09
C ALA A 80 8.63 -9.78 3.10
N LYS A 81 8.41 -9.62 1.81
CA LYS A 81 9.15 -10.33 0.75
C LYS A 81 10.63 -9.92 0.73
N LEU A 82 10.92 -8.61 0.84
CA LEU A 82 12.28 -8.09 0.98
C LEU A 82 12.99 -8.68 2.21
N MET A 83 12.35 -8.67 3.37
CA MET A 83 12.94 -9.21 4.60
C MET A 83 13.21 -10.72 4.48
N ARG A 84 12.30 -11.49 3.88
CA ARG A 84 12.54 -12.92 3.63
C ARG A 84 13.73 -13.17 2.68
N ALA A 85 13.88 -12.37 1.64
CA ALA A 85 15.02 -12.45 0.74
C ALA A 85 16.36 -12.18 1.45
N LEU A 86 16.33 -11.43 2.55
CA LEU A 86 17.47 -11.16 3.42
C LEU A 86 17.66 -12.22 4.52
N GLY A 87 16.79 -13.24 4.61
CA GLY A 87 16.88 -14.34 5.56
C GLY A 87 16.09 -14.15 6.87
N TYR A 88 15.27 -13.09 6.97
CA TYR A 88 14.43 -12.85 8.16
C TYR A 88 13.07 -13.54 8.05
N ASN A 89 12.57 -14.13 9.14
CA ASN A 89 11.27 -14.81 9.18
C ASN A 89 10.13 -13.78 9.29
N CYS A 90 9.71 -13.21 8.17
CA CYS A 90 8.68 -12.18 8.10
C CYS A 90 7.45 -12.65 7.31
N LYS A 91 6.24 -12.30 7.77
CA LYS A 91 4.97 -12.54 7.09
C LYS A 91 4.11 -11.29 7.08
N ALA A 92 3.59 -10.91 5.91
CA ALA A 92 2.59 -9.85 5.80
C ALA A 92 1.24 -10.32 6.34
N LYS A 93 0.51 -9.42 7.00
CA LYS A 93 -0.85 -9.63 7.50
C LYS A 93 -1.66 -8.35 7.31
N VAL A 94 -2.99 -8.50 7.27
CA VAL A 94 -3.94 -7.39 7.39
C VAL A 94 -4.79 -7.59 8.63
N SER A 95 -5.20 -6.50 9.28
CA SER A 95 -6.00 -6.55 10.50
C SER A 95 -7.50 -6.45 10.24
N SER A 96 -7.91 -6.14 9.02
CA SER A 96 -9.30 -6.16 8.53
C SER A 96 -9.34 -6.58 7.06
N PRO A 97 -10.52 -6.94 6.52
CA PRO A 97 -10.64 -7.32 5.11
C PRO A 97 -10.14 -6.23 4.17
N ILE A 98 -9.48 -6.65 3.11
CA ILE A 98 -9.03 -5.78 2.02
C ILE A 98 -10.21 -5.20 1.25
N ASN A 99 -10.05 -3.98 0.73
CA ASN A 99 -11.07 -3.27 -0.05
C ASN A 99 -11.19 -3.84 -1.50
N ARG A 100 -12.17 -3.38 -2.24
CA ARG A 100 -12.45 -3.85 -3.61
C ARG A 100 -11.35 -3.49 -4.61
N GLU A 101 -10.70 -2.36 -4.44
CA GLU A 101 -9.56 -1.95 -5.26
C GLU A 101 -8.41 -2.93 -5.10
N THR A 102 -8.05 -3.27 -3.85
CA THR A 102 -7.02 -4.27 -3.54
C THR A 102 -7.39 -5.64 -4.10
N GLN A 103 -8.66 -6.08 -3.96
CA GLN A 103 -9.13 -7.34 -4.52
C GLN A 103 -8.98 -7.36 -6.05
N TYR A 104 -9.36 -6.27 -6.73
CA TYR A 104 -9.23 -6.13 -8.17
C TYR A 104 -7.78 -6.26 -8.62
N ILE A 105 -6.87 -5.42 -8.05
CA ILE A 105 -5.49 -5.38 -8.53
C ILE A 105 -4.70 -6.65 -8.18
N ALA A 106 -4.97 -7.26 -7.03
CA ALA A 106 -4.37 -8.55 -6.66
C ALA A 106 -4.76 -9.64 -7.67
N LYS A 107 -6.03 -9.70 -8.06
CA LYS A 107 -6.51 -10.62 -9.10
C LYS A 107 -5.92 -10.30 -10.47
N ARG A 108 -5.87 -9.03 -10.87
CA ARG A 108 -5.34 -8.57 -12.17
C ARG A 108 -3.85 -8.89 -12.33
N PHE A 109 -3.07 -8.72 -11.27
CA PHE A 109 -1.64 -8.98 -11.26
C PHE A 109 -1.27 -10.41 -10.85
N GLY A 110 -2.21 -11.18 -10.30
CA GLY A 110 -2.01 -12.58 -9.93
C GLY A 110 -1.13 -12.76 -8.70
N PHE A 111 -1.32 -11.95 -7.67
CA PHE A 111 -0.69 -12.15 -6.37
C PHE A 111 -1.74 -12.34 -5.26
N ASP A 112 -1.36 -13.06 -4.21
CA ASP A 112 -2.23 -13.27 -3.05
C ASP A 112 -2.17 -12.08 -2.10
N ALA A 113 -3.33 -11.61 -1.65
CA ALA A 113 -3.42 -10.59 -0.61
C ALA A 113 -2.89 -11.14 0.74
N PRO A 114 -2.44 -10.25 1.66
CA PRO A 114 -2.02 -10.69 3.00
C PRO A 114 -3.16 -11.39 3.74
N GLU A 115 -2.83 -12.44 4.49
CA GLU A 115 -3.82 -13.15 5.31
C GLU A 115 -4.37 -12.27 6.44
N LEU A 116 -5.65 -12.40 6.72
CA LEU A 116 -6.32 -11.72 7.83
C LEU A 116 -5.84 -12.26 9.18
N LYS A 117 -5.37 -11.35 10.05
CA LYS A 117 -5.07 -11.61 11.46
C LYS A 117 -5.37 -10.36 12.27
N THR A 118 -6.49 -10.34 12.97
CA THR A 118 -7.10 -9.15 13.58
C THR A 118 -6.43 -8.67 14.86
N SER A 119 -5.62 -9.51 15.51
CA SER A 119 -4.93 -9.15 16.75
C SER A 119 -3.60 -9.85 16.89
N VAL A 120 -2.75 -9.31 17.76
CA VAL A 120 -1.46 -9.89 18.15
C VAL A 120 -1.33 -9.99 19.67
N ALA A 121 -0.56 -10.95 20.14
CA ALA A 121 -0.25 -11.10 21.57
C ALA A 121 0.83 -10.09 21.99
N ALA A 122 0.89 -9.79 23.30
CA ALA A 122 1.95 -8.99 23.89
C ALA A 122 3.33 -9.57 23.54
N GLY A 123 4.28 -8.68 23.24
CA GLY A 123 5.65 -9.05 22.86
C GLY A 123 5.80 -9.60 21.43
N THR A 124 4.71 -9.75 20.64
CA THR A 124 4.82 -10.10 19.23
C THR A 124 5.67 -9.06 18.49
N ARG A 125 6.59 -9.52 17.64
CA ARG A 125 7.42 -8.60 16.84
C ARG A 125 6.68 -8.11 15.62
N LEU A 126 6.66 -6.78 15.46
CA LEU A 126 5.96 -6.10 14.38
C LEU A 126 6.90 -5.23 13.54
N ILE A 127 6.58 -5.13 12.28
CA ILE A 127 7.01 -4.08 11.38
C ILE A 127 5.74 -3.38 10.92
N LEU A 128 5.71 -2.06 11.05
CA LEU A 128 4.59 -1.23 10.61
C LEU A 128 4.92 -0.60 9.27
N THR A 129 3.95 -0.63 8.35
CA THR A 129 4.04 0.06 7.06
C THR A 129 2.82 0.94 6.89
N ASP A 130 2.98 2.11 6.28
CA ASP A 130 1.89 2.97 5.83
C ASP A 130 0.98 3.53 6.93
N HIS A 131 1.46 3.70 8.15
CA HIS A 131 0.76 4.41 9.23
C HIS A 131 1.67 4.77 10.39
N THR A 132 1.24 5.78 11.16
CA THR A 132 1.97 6.36 12.30
C THR A 132 1.16 6.42 13.60
N ASP A 133 -0.08 5.92 13.61
CA ASP A 133 -0.97 6.02 14.77
C ASP A 133 -1.40 4.66 15.30
N TYR A 134 -1.39 4.50 16.63
CA TYR A 134 -1.86 3.25 17.27
C TYR A 134 -3.34 2.95 16.99
N ALA A 135 -4.18 3.98 16.79
CA ALA A 135 -5.57 3.78 16.40
C ALA A 135 -5.72 3.04 15.07
N GLN A 136 -4.71 3.13 14.20
CA GLN A 136 -4.65 2.46 12.90
C GLN A 136 -3.90 1.12 12.92
N CYS A 137 -3.31 0.74 14.04
CA CYS A 137 -2.60 -0.53 14.19
C CYS A 137 -3.55 -1.73 14.34
N VAL A 138 -2.99 -2.92 14.12
CA VAL A 138 -3.59 -4.19 14.56
C VAL A 138 -3.84 -4.18 16.07
N ASP A 139 -4.92 -4.81 16.54
CA ASP A 139 -5.21 -4.90 17.97
C ASP A 139 -4.09 -5.61 18.72
N GLY A 140 -3.68 -5.08 19.88
CA GLY A 140 -2.55 -5.54 20.68
C GLY A 140 -1.19 -4.95 20.28
N ALA A 141 -1.16 -4.00 19.34
CA ALA A 141 0.11 -3.38 18.90
C ALA A 141 0.82 -2.57 20.00
N ARG A 142 0.09 -1.99 20.96
CA ARG A 142 0.70 -1.23 22.07
C ARG A 142 1.57 -2.10 22.99
N GLU A 143 1.23 -3.37 23.14
CA GLU A 143 1.96 -4.36 23.93
C GLU A 143 2.94 -5.17 23.09
N ALA A 144 2.95 -4.96 21.78
CA ALA A 144 3.85 -5.61 20.84
C ALA A 144 5.23 -4.93 20.82
N LYS A 145 6.22 -5.60 20.23
CA LYS A 145 7.55 -5.08 20.01
C LYS A 145 7.69 -4.59 18.58
N ILE A 146 7.54 -3.28 18.36
CA ILE A 146 7.71 -2.68 17.05
C ILE A 146 9.22 -2.58 16.74
N LEU A 147 9.67 -3.31 15.72
CA LEU A 147 11.08 -3.32 15.31
C LEU A 147 11.39 -2.25 14.29
N GLN A 148 10.43 -1.96 13.40
CA GLN A 148 10.61 -1.04 12.29
C GLN A 148 9.30 -0.33 11.94
N LYS A 149 9.42 0.89 11.42
CA LYS A 149 8.33 1.67 10.81
C LYS A 149 8.79 2.21 9.46
N ILE A 150 8.04 1.89 8.39
CA ILE A 150 8.29 2.34 7.01
C ILE A 150 7.04 3.07 6.55
N ASP A 151 7.12 4.38 6.32
CA ASP A 151 5.93 5.18 6.15
C ASP A 151 6.16 6.48 5.38
N HIS A 152 5.10 7.04 4.81
CA HIS A 152 5.11 8.30 4.09
C HIS A 152 4.15 9.37 4.67
N HIS A 153 3.58 9.10 5.84
CA HIS A 153 2.73 10.05 6.56
C HIS A 153 3.53 10.95 7.50
N VAL A 154 2.92 12.03 7.98
CA VAL A 154 3.45 12.81 9.09
C VAL A 154 3.53 11.94 10.35
N GLU A 155 4.40 12.30 11.30
CA GLU A 155 4.51 11.57 12.56
C GLU A 155 3.21 11.66 13.35
N GLY A 156 2.72 10.51 13.83
CA GLY A 156 1.55 10.37 14.69
C GLY A 156 1.93 10.03 16.13
N ASP A 157 1.03 9.32 16.85
CA ASP A 157 1.25 8.94 18.25
C ASP A 157 2.22 7.77 18.46
N ILE A 158 2.61 7.09 17.39
CA ILE A 158 3.73 6.12 17.40
C ILE A 158 5.03 6.88 17.14
N MET A 159 5.64 7.38 18.21
CA MET A 159 6.83 8.23 18.12
C MET A 159 8.03 7.50 17.49
N ASP A 160 8.67 8.15 16.53
CA ASP A 160 9.87 7.61 15.82
C ASP A 160 11.00 7.27 16.81
N SER A 161 11.18 8.07 17.86
CA SER A 161 12.23 7.89 18.87
C SER A 161 12.13 6.59 19.67
N GLY A 162 10.97 5.95 19.68
CA GLY A 162 10.75 4.68 20.39
C GLY A 162 11.03 3.43 19.55
N ILE A 163 11.34 3.57 18.26
CA ILE A 163 11.46 2.46 17.32
C ILE A 163 12.93 2.31 16.85
N PRO A 164 13.49 1.08 16.90
CA PRO A 164 14.90 0.85 16.54
C PRO A 164 15.28 1.26 15.11
N TYR A 165 14.34 1.15 14.16
CA TYR A 165 14.53 1.63 12.79
C TYR A 165 13.27 2.28 12.24
N VAL A 166 13.41 3.52 11.82
CA VAL A 166 12.34 4.26 11.13
C VAL A 166 12.86 4.74 9.79
N ARG A 167 12.05 4.53 8.75
CA ARG A 167 12.24 5.15 7.45
C ARG A 167 10.93 5.83 7.07
N ARG A 168 10.91 7.14 7.20
CA ARG A 168 9.77 7.98 6.88
C ARG A 168 10.17 9.04 5.86
N GLU A 169 9.49 9.03 4.72
CA GLU A 169 9.77 9.91 3.60
C GLU A 169 8.45 10.50 3.07
N MET A 170 8.40 11.81 2.93
CA MET A 170 7.20 12.51 2.44
C MET A 170 7.09 12.40 0.91
N ILE A 171 6.67 11.25 0.44
CA ILE A 171 6.52 10.90 -0.98
C ILE A 171 5.12 10.32 -1.27
N GLY A 172 4.82 9.98 -2.51
CA GLY A 172 3.48 9.59 -2.93
C GLY A 172 2.97 8.27 -2.33
N SER A 173 3.85 7.27 -2.11
CA SER A 173 3.47 5.92 -1.68
C SER A 173 4.54 5.26 -0.82
N THR A 174 4.13 4.52 0.20
CA THR A 174 5.03 3.66 0.99
C THR A 174 5.67 2.57 0.13
N CYS A 175 4.98 2.06 -0.90
CA CYS A 175 5.57 1.12 -1.85
C CYS A 175 6.76 1.72 -2.61
N THR A 176 6.79 3.03 -2.86
CA THR A 176 7.96 3.72 -3.44
C THR A 176 9.15 3.67 -2.48
N ILE A 177 8.95 3.91 -1.19
CA ILE A 177 10.01 3.78 -0.17
C ILE A 177 10.58 2.36 -0.19
N ILE A 178 9.71 1.34 -0.26
CA ILE A 178 10.11 -0.06 -0.26
C ILE A 178 10.88 -0.41 -1.54
N TYR A 179 10.47 0.13 -2.70
CA TYR A 179 11.25 0.02 -3.93
C TYR A 179 12.70 0.51 -3.72
N GLY A 180 12.86 1.68 -3.08
CA GLY A 180 14.17 2.23 -2.69
C GLY A 180 14.95 1.28 -1.76
N CYS A 181 14.29 0.65 -0.78
CA CYS A 181 14.90 -0.34 0.11
C CYS A 181 15.48 -1.54 -0.66
N TYR A 182 14.75 -2.09 -1.65
CA TYR A 182 15.26 -3.15 -2.52
C TYR A 182 16.53 -2.71 -3.25
N GLN A 183 16.52 -1.50 -3.83
CA GLN A 183 17.66 -0.96 -4.58
C GLN A 183 18.90 -0.80 -3.71
N GLU A 184 18.76 -0.17 -2.53
CA GLU A 184 19.86 0.08 -1.60
C GLU A 184 20.45 -1.21 -1.03
N LEU A 185 19.61 -2.15 -0.64
CA LEU A 185 20.02 -3.44 -0.08
C LEU A 185 20.57 -4.39 -1.13
N GLY A 186 20.42 -4.06 -2.43
CA GLY A 186 20.91 -4.87 -3.54
C GLY A 186 20.12 -6.16 -3.73
N VAL A 187 18.87 -6.19 -3.29
CA VAL A 187 17.94 -7.31 -3.52
C VAL A 187 17.28 -7.13 -4.88
N ALA A 188 17.25 -8.17 -5.70
CA ALA A 188 16.55 -8.13 -6.97
C ALA A 188 15.03 -8.05 -6.74
N ILE A 189 14.36 -7.22 -7.53
CA ILE A 189 12.90 -7.14 -7.58
C ILE A 189 12.46 -8.13 -8.65
N ASP A 190 11.86 -9.26 -8.24
CA ASP A 190 11.23 -10.18 -9.17
C ASP A 190 9.87 -9.65 -9.64
N ASP A 191 9.26 -10.28 -10.65
CA ASP A 191 8.00 -9.81 -11.24
C ASP A 191 6.85 -9.79 -10.24
N GLU A 192 6.82 -10.69 -9.24
CA GLU A 192 5.81 -10.66 -8.19
C GLU A 192 5.99 -9.45 -7.28
N ALA A 193 7.22 -9.17 -6.83
CA ALA A 193 7.52 -7.97 -6.05
C ALA A 193 7.24 -6.69 -6.86
N ALA A 194 7.58 -6.68 -8.14
CA ALA A 194 7.32 -5.55 -9.03
C ALA A 194 5.83 -5.25 -9.15
N LYS A 195 4.99 -6.27 -9.32
CA LYS A 195 3.52 -6.15 -9.39
C LYS A 195 2.92 -5.63 -8.07
N ILE A 196 3.38 -6.18 -6.94
CA ILE A 196 2.95 -5.76 -5.61
C ILE A 196 3.29 -4.27 -5.38
N LEU A 197 4.54 -3.88 -5.61
CA LEU A 197 4.97 -2.50 -5.39
C LEU A 197 4.29 -1.52 -6.34
N LEU A 198 4.14 -1.89 -7.62
CA LEU A 198 3.44 -1.07 -8.60
C LEU A 198 1.97 -0.87 -8.22
N ALA A 199 1.28 -1.90 -7.70
CA ALA A 199 -0.11 -1.78 -7.30
C ALA A 199 -0.32 -0.70 -6.22
N GLY A 200 0.48 -0.70 -5.14
CA GLY A 200 0.40 0.32 -4.10
C GLY A 200 0.73 1.72 -4.62
N LEU A 201 1.81 1.84 -5.40
CA LEU A 201 2.21 3.10 -6.02
C LEU A 201 1.12 3.68 -6.93
N LEU A 202 0.48 2.85 -7.78
CA LEU A 202 -0.61 3.30 -8.67
C LEU A 202 -1.78 3.86 -7.89
N SER A 203 -2.21 3.17 -6.83
CA SER A 203 -3.35 3.59 -6.01
C SER A 203 -3.06 4.92 -5.31
N ASP A 204 -1.95 4.99 -4.58
CA ASP A 204 -1.66 6.14 -3.72
C ASP A 204 -1.25 7.39 -4.48
N THR A 205 -0.67 7.25 -5.68
CA THR A 205 -0.34 8.37 -6.56
C THR A 205 -1.42 8.64 -7.60
N ARG A 206 -2.46 7.80 -7.73
CA ARG A 206 -3.42 7.79 -8.84
C ARG A 206 -2.70 7.89 -10.19
N ASN A 207 -1.80 6.92 -10.40
CA ASN A 207 -0.94 6.90 -11.59
C ASN A 207 -0.19 8.22 -11.80
N LEU A 208 0.48 8.72 -10.74
CA LEU A 208 1.30 9.93 -10.70
C LEU A 208 0.53 11.27 -10.83
N THR A 209 -0.78 11.28 -10.67
CA THR A 209 -1.59 12.50 -10.82
C THR A 209 -1.91 13.22 -9.51
N LYS A 210 -1.73 12.57 -8.34
CA LYS A 210 -1.93 13.22 -7.05
C LYS A 210 -0.86 14.30 -6.76
N THR A 211 -1.26 15.35 -6.05
CA THR A 211 -0.36 16.44 -5.63
C THR A 211 0.73 16.01 -4.65
N THR A 212 0.59 14.85 -4.03
CA THR A 212 1.60 14.25 -3.15
C THR A 212 2.66 13.46 -3.90
N THR A 213 2.50 13.27 -5.21
CA THR A 213 3.47 12.56 -6.06
C THR A 213 4.75 13.35 -6.19
N CYS A 214 5.89 12.67 -6.11
CA CYS A 214 7.20 13.27 -6.25
C CYS A 214 8.06 12.53 -7.31
N HIS A 215 9.29 12.98 -7.48
CA HIS A 215 10.22 12.43 -8.48
C HIS A 215 10.51 10.94 -8.25
N GLU A 216 10.68 10.52 -7.00
CA GLU A 216 10.98 9.15 -6.60
C GLU A 216 9.87 8.18 -7.00
N ASP A 217 8.60 8.63 -6.89
CA ASP A 217 7.45 7.85 -7.38
C ASP A 217 7.52 7.63 -8.88
N SER A 218 7.87 8.66 -9.63
CA SER A 218 8.00 8.59 -11.09
C SER A 218 9.14 7.65 -11.52
N VAL A 219 10.25 7.66 -10.80
CA VAL A 219 11.40 6.76 -11.06
C VAL A 219 11.02 5.30 -10.77
N ALA A 220 10.37 5.03 -9.63
CA ALA A 220 9.92 3.69 -9.28
C ALA A 220 8.86 3.20 -10.27
N TRP A 221 7.87 4.04 -10.59
CA TRP A 221 6.84 3.75 -11.59
C TRP A 221 7.43 3.34 -12.93
N ALA A 222 8.33 4.16 -13.50
CA ALA A 222 8.93 3.89 -14.80
C ALA A 222 9.70 2.56 -14.82
N ALA A 223 10.48 2.29 -13.78
CA ALA A 223 11.23 1.05 -13.66
C ALA A 223 10.31 -0.18 -13.57
N LEU A 224 9.26 -0.12 -12.74
CA LEU A 224 8.32 -1.24 -12.51
C LEU A 224 7.44 -1.49 -13.74
N VAL A 225 6.93 -0.42 -14.38
CA VAL A 225 6.12 -0.53 -15.61
C VAL A 225 6.93 -1.13 -16.75
N THR A 226 8.19 -0.67 -16.94
CA THR A 226 9.09 -1.21 -17.97
C THR A 226 9.44 -2.67 -17.70
N GLN A 227 9.77 -3.03 -16.46
CA GLN A 227 10.06 -4.42 -16.10
C GLN A 227 8.88 -5.34 -16.44
N LEU A 228 7.65 -4.91 -16.14
CA LEU A 228 6.43 -5.68 -16.34
C LEU A 228 5.85 -5.55 -17.76
N LYS A 229 6.40 -4.66 -18.60
CA LYS A 229 5.96 -4.38 -19.99
C LYS A 229 4.49 -3.90 -20.04
N LEU A 230 4.14 -3.00 -19.15
CA LEU A 230 2.77 -2.50 -18.97
C LEU A 230 2.53 -1.10 -19.57
N GLU A 231 3.46 -0.54 -20.34
CA GLU A 231 3.40 0.83 -20.87
C GLU A 231 2.07 1.14 -21.59
N ASN A 232 1.55 0.16 -22.32
CA ASN A 232 0.31 0.31 -23.08
C ASN A 232 -0.96 -0.07 -22.29
N GLU A 233 -0.83 -0.66 -21.09
CA GLU A 233 -1.95 -1.15 -20.29
C GLU A 233 -2.18 -0.34 -19.02
N ILE A 234 -1.17 0.40 -18.56
CA ILE A 234 -1.14 1.02 -17.23
C ILE A 234 -2.28 2.02 -17.00
N ALA A 235 -2.64 2.80 -18.04
CA ALA A 235 -3.74 3.75 -17.95
C ALA A 235 -5.08 3.04 -17.74
N GLU A 236 -5.32 1.94 -18.48
CA GLU A 236 -6.53 1.13 -18.34
C GLU A 236 -6.57 0.39 -17.00
N ILE A 237 -5.43 -0.13 -16.52
CA ILE A 237 -5.33 -0.75 -15.19
C ILE A 237 -5.72 0.26 -14.10
N ASN A 238 -5.16 1.48 -14.16
CA ASN A 238 -5.48 2.54 -13.20
C ASN A 238 -6.96 2.94 -13.24
N ARG A 239 -7.55 3.06 -14.44
CA ARG A 239 -8.98 3.32 -14.60
C ARG A 239 -9.83 2.23 -13.93
N GLN A 240 -9.51 0.95 -14.17
CA GLN A 240 -10.22 -0.18 -13.59
C GLN A 240 -10.02 -0.30 -12.07
N MET A 241 -8.87 0.11 -11.53
CA MET A 241 -8.65 0.26 -10.09
C MET A 241 -9.61 1.30 -9.51
N ALA A 242 -9.70 2.47 -10.13
CA ALA A 242 -10.65 3.51 -9.72
C ALA A 242 -12.10 3.06 -9.81
N ASP A 243 -12.49 2.36 -10.87
CA ASP A 243 -13.84 1.77 -11.01
C ASP A 243 -14.13 0.77 -9.88
N ALA A 244 -13.16 -0.07 -9.51
CA ALA A 244 -13.31 -1.03 -8.42
C ALA A 244 -13.41 -0.33 -7.06
N ALA A 245 -12.59 0.69 -6.82
CA ALA A 245 -12.62 1.51 -5.59
C ALA A 245 -13.98 2.18 -5.39
N ASN A 246 -14.57 2.69 -6.47
CA ASN A 246 -15.80 3.47 -6.46
C ASN A 246 -17.07 2.62 -6.68
N ASN A 247 -16.94 1.31 -6.78
CA ASN A 247 -18.07 0.42 -6.91
C ASN A 247 -18.63 0.07 -5.52
N TYR A 248 -19.75 0.68 -5.17
CA TYR A 248 -20.47 0.44 -3.93
C TYR A 248 -21.65 -0.54 -4.06
N ASP A 249 -21.81 -1.23 -5.19
CA ASP A 249 -22.92 -2.14 -5.44
C ASP A 249 -23.02 -3.23 -4.35
N GLY A 250 -24.23 -3.38 -3.79
CA GLY A 250 -24.52 -4.35 -2.74
C GLY A 250 -23.94 -4.01 -1.36
N MET A 251 -23.31 -2.85 -1.17
CA MET A 251 -22.83 -2.38 0.13
C MET A 251 -23.94 -1.61 0.89
N SER A 252 -24.00 -1.78 2.20
CA SER A 252 -24.79 -0.89 3.06
C SER A 252 -24.12 0.48 3.19
N ASP A 253 -24.90 1.53 3.50
CA ASP A 253 -24.35 2.88 3.69
C ASP A 253 -23.28 2.95 4.78
N SER A 254 -23.41 2.17 5.87
CA SER A 254 -22.36 2.04 6.89
C SER A 254 -21.08 1.42 6.32
N ALA A 255 -21.20 0.40 5.46
CA ALA A 255 -20.04 -0.24 4.82
C ALA A 255 -19.39 0.69 3.80
N ILE A 256 -20.17 1.50 3.09
CA ILE A 256 -19.66 2.54 2.18
C ILE A 256 -18.87 3.58 2.97
N PHE A 257 -19.44 4.11 4.06
CA PHE A 257 -18.78 5.16 4.87
C PHE A 257 -17.41 4.72 5.40
N VAL A 258 -17.26 3.44 5.75
CA VAL A 258 -16.00 2.90 6.29
C VAL A 258 -15.13 2.18 5.25
N SER A 259 -15.43 2.28 3.97
CA SER A 259 -14.68 1.57 2.89
C SER A 259 -13.24 2.09 2.73
N ASP A 260 -13.03 3.39 2.88
CA ASP A 260 -11.72 4.03 3.04
C ASP A 260 -11.79 4.99 4.22
N TYR A 261 -11.57 4.45 5.42
CA TYR A 261 -11.77 5.13 6.69
C TYR A 261 -10.58 4.91 7.60
N LYS A 262 -10.14 5.97 8.26
CA LYS A 262 -9.05 5.91 9.25
C LYS A 262 -9.49 6.49 10.59
N ASP A 263 -9.05 5.82 11.65
CA ASP A 263 -9.21 6.26 13.04
C ASP A 263 -8.00 7.09 13.47
N TYR A 264 -8.26 8.15 14.26
CA TYR A 264 -7.24 9.05 14.83
C TYR A 264 -7.58 9.37 16.28
N GLU A 265 -6.55 9.66 17.08
CA GLU A 265 -6.64 10.29 18.39
C GLU A 265 -6.03 11.69 18.29
N ILE A 266 -6.84 12.74 18.29
CA ILE A 266 -6.40 14.12 18.07
C ILE A 266 -6.92 14.99 19.20
N GLY A 267 -6.02 15.69 19.93
CA GLY A 267 -6.42 16.56 21.05
C GLY A 267 -7.21 15.83 22.14
N GLY A 268 -6.97 14.54 22.36
CA GLY A 268 -7.72 13.70 23.32
C GLY A 268 -9.12 13.32 22.84
N LYS A 269 -9.45 13.52 21.57
CA LYS A 269 -10.71 13.14 20.93
C LYS A 269 -10.50 11.95 19.98
N ALA A 270 -11.42 10.99 20.02
CA ALA A 270 -11.47 9.89 19.09
C ALA A 270 -12.15 10.34 17.78
N VAL A 271 -11.38 10.54 16.73
CA VAL A 271 -11.82 11.11 15.44
C VAL A 271 -11.78 10.06 14.35
N GLY A 272 -12.84 9.98 13.55
CA GLY A 272 -12.87 9.12 12.37
C GLY A 272 -12.96 9.94 11.09
N ILE A 273 -12.15 9.60 10.07
CA ILE A 273 -12.10 10.34 8.81
C ILE A 273 -12.21 9.38 7.62
N GLY A 274 -13.35 9.46 6.92
CA GLY A 274 -13.59 8.74 5.67
C GLY A 274 -13.05 9.49 4.44
N SER A 275 -12.81 8.74 3.36
CA SER A 275 -12.50 9.28 2.03
C SER A 275 -13.36 8.54 1.01
N LEU A 276 -14.30 9.24 0.43
CA LEU A 276 -15.34 8.67 -0.42
C LEU A 276 -15.32 9.35 -1.79
N VAL A 277 -15.88 8.66 -2.77
CA VAL A 277 -15.99 9.19 -4.13
C VAL A 277 -17.41 8.91 -4.62
N CYS A 278 -18.02 9.85 -5.33
CA CYS A 278 -19.30 9.64 -6.00
C CYS A 278 -19.33 10.36 -7.35
N LYS A 279 -20.27 9.97 -8.22
CA LYS A 279 -20.53 10.75 -9.44
C LYS A 279 -21.12 12.10 -9.07
N ALA A 280 -20.66 13.18 -9.71
CA ALA A 280 -21.18 14.52 -9.45
C ALA A 280 -22.70 14.61 -9.60
N SER A 281 -23.27 13.86 -10.57
CA SER A 281 -24.73 13.77 -10.78
C SER A 281 -25.50 13.14 -9.61
N GLU A 282 -24.82 12.38 -8.75
CA GLU A 282 -25.41 11.67 -7.61
C GLU A 282 -25.00 12.28 -6.27
N ALA A 283 -24.17 13.34 -6.28
CA ALA A 283 -23.52 13.89 -5.08
C ALA A 283 -24.51 14.25 -3.97
N GLU A 284 -25.57 14.95 -4.28
CA GLU A 284 -26.57 15.39 -3.27
C GLU A 284 -27.24 14.18 -2.58
N SER A 285 -27.67 13.19 -3.34
CA SER A 285 -28.28 11.98 -2.79
C SER A 285 -27.29 11.14 -2.00
N PHE A 286 -26.04 11.03 -2.47
CA PHE A 286 -24.96 10.30 -1.82
C PHE A 286 -24.57 10.96 -0.49
N ILE A 287 -24.38 12.29 -0.47
CA ILE A 287 -24.10 13.06 0.74
C ILE A 287 -25.20 12.86 1.79
N ASN A 288 -26.47 12.95 1.38
CA ASN A 288 -27.60 12.76 2.31
C ASN A 288 -27.61 11.35 2.91
N ARG A 289 -27.31 10.30 2.15
CA ARG A 289 -27.16 8.93 2.65
C ARG A 289 -26.00 8.81 3.65
N MET A 290 -24.85 9.42 3.34
CA MET A 290 -23.68 9.39 4.23
C MET A 290 -23.93 10.15 5.52
N LEU A 291 -24.57 11.32 5.49
CA LEU A 291 -24.97 12.06 6.69
C LEU A 291 -25.94 11.23 7.56
N ALA A 292 -26.91 10.59 6.93
CA ALA A 292 -27.91 9.78 7.66
C ALA A 292 -27.28 8.57 8.40
N VAL A 293 -26.18 8.03 7.91
CA VAL A 293 -25.52 6.87 8.52
C VAL A 293 -24.45 7.25 9.56
N MET A 294 -23.94 8.49 9.55
CA MET A 294 -22.87 8.93 10.47
C MET A 294 -23.19 8.71 11.95
N PRO A 295 -24.40 8.96 12.48
CA PRO A 295 -24.71 8.69 13.88
C PRO A 295 -24.48 7.23 14.28
N LYS A 296 -24.90 6.31 13.41
CA LYS A 296 -24.70 4.87 13.62
C LYS A 296 -23.22 4.50 13.56
N VAL A 297 -22.49 4.97 12.55
CA VAL A 297 -21.06 4.72 12.41
C VAL A 297 -20.28 5.27 13.61
N MET A 298 -20.62 6.48 14.08
CA MET A 298 -20.00 7.10 15.23
C MET A 298 -20.17 6.23 16.49
N SER A 299 -21.36 5.71 16.73
CA SER A 299 -21.66 4.81 17.84
C SER A 299 -20.91 3.47 17.71
N ASP A 300 -20.98 2.83 16.54
CA ASP A 300 -20.36 1.52 16.29
C ASP A 300 -18.83 1.59 16.44
N LYS A 301 -18.22 2.69 15.99
CA LYS A 301 -16.77 2.94 16.04
C LYS A 301 -16.31 3.60 17.34
N LYS A 302 -17.24 4.03 18.21
CA LYS A 302 -16.96 4.75 19.45
C LYS A 302 -16.09 5.99 19.21
N ARG A 303 -16.54 6.85 18.27
CA ARG A 303 -15.86 8.12 17.94
C ARG A 303 -16.59 9.29 18.59
N ASP A 304 -15.83 10.34 18.92
CA ASP A 304 -16.39 11.63 19.39
C ASP A 304 -16.84 12.48 18.20
N MET A 305 -16.10 12.37 17.08
CA MET A 305 -16.37 13.10 15.85
C MET A 305 -16.14 12.22 14.63
N LEU A 306 -16.96 12.45 13.60
CA LEU A 306 -16.75 11.86 12.28
C LEU A 306 -16.66 12.95 11.22
N PHE A 307 -15.75 12.73 10.30
CA PHE A 307 -15.59 13.51 9.08
C PHE A 307 -15.52 12.57 7.87
N ALA A 308 -15.91 13.07 6.70
CA ALA A 308 -15.55 12.41 5.46
C ALA A 308 -15.39 13.44 4.34
N LYS A 309 -14.30 13.29 3.57
CA LYS A 309 -14.20 13.96 2.28
C LYS A 309 -14.95 13.15 1.24
N ILE A 310 -15.61 13.83 0.31
CA ILE A 310 -16.32 13.23 -0.80
C ILE A 310 -15.85 13.92 -2.07
N ASP A 311 -15.08 13.21 -2.87
CA ASP A 311 -14.63 13.68 -4.18
C ASP A 311 -15.72 13.41 -5.22
N ASN A 312 -15.88 14.34 -6.16
CA ASN A 312 -16.82 14.21 -7.28
C ASN A 312 -16.13 13.67 -8.51
N LEU A 313 -16.76 12.70 -9.15
CA LEU A 313 -16.37 12.23 -10.48
C LEU A 313 -17.23 12.94 -11.53
N VAL A 314 -16.59 13.61 -12.46
CA VAL A 314 -17.22 14.28 -13.61
C VAL A 314 -16.76 13.61 -14.90
N PRO A 315 -17.58 13.65 -15.98
CA PRO A 315 -17.17 13.16 -17.29
C PRO A 315 -15.93 13.91 -17.80
N ASN A 316 -14.96 13.19 -18.37
CA ASN A 316 -13.78 13.80 -18.97
C ASN A 316 -14.19 14.55 -20.27
N PRO A 317 -14.03 15.88 -20.36
CA PRO A 317 -14.43 16.64 -21.55
C PRO A 317 -13.56 16.35 -22.78
N ASP A 318 -12.34 15.84 -22.61
CA ASP A 318 -11.35 15.66 -23.68
C ASP A 318 -11.41 14.28 -24.35
N GLU A 319 -12.19 13.34 -23.81
CA GLU A 319 -12.36 12.00 -24.37
C GLU A 319 -13.70 11.85 -25.10
N SER A 320 -13.67 12.02 -26.42
CA SER A 320 -14.80 11.72 -27.27
C SER A 320 -15.12 10.21 -27.24
N GLY A 321 -16.05 9.82 -26.39
CA GLY A 321 -16.82 8.59 -26.55
C GLY A 321 -16.53 7.39 -25.65
N HIS A 322 -15.65 7.47 -24.64
CA HIS A 322 -15.34 6.32 -23.79
C HIS A 322 -15.66 6.49 -22.29
N GLY A 323 -16.47 7.48 -21.91
CA GLY A 323 -17.06 7.57 -20.56
C GLY A 323 -16.09 7.55 -19.38
N SER A 324 -14.83 7.95 -19.58
CA SER A 324 -13.91 8.10 -18.44
C SER A 324 -14.39 9.23 -17.54
N LEU A 325 -14.26 9.01 -16.23
CA LEU A 325 -14.56 10.00 -15.21
C LEU A 325 -13.24 10.48 -14.62
N PHE A 326 -13.15 11.78 -14.32
CA PHE A 326 -12.03 12.33 -13.58
C PHE A 326 -12.52 13.09 -12.34
N MET A 327 -11.62 13.36 -11.40
CA MET A 327 -11.95 14.11 -10.21
C MET A 327 -12.17 15.58 -10.55
N ASP A 328 -13.27 16.15 -10.08
CA ASP A 328 -13.53 17.60 -10.12
C ASP A 328 -12.53 18.37 -9.24
N ASP A 329 -12.32 19.65 -9.54
CA ASP A 329 -11.40 20.55 -8.81
C ASP A 329 -11.90 20.95 -7.42
N GLY A 330 -12.68 20.12 -6.76
CA GLY A 330 -13.19 20.40 -5.44
C GLY A 330 -13.73 19.17 -4.73
N LEU A 331 -14.00 19.32 -3.45
CA LEU A 331 -14.57 18.25 -2.65
C LEU A 331 -15.64 18.76 -1.68
N TYR A 332 -16.61 17.91 -1.38
CA TYR A 332 -17.46 18.09 -0.20
C TYR A 332 -16.76 17.50 1.02
N PHE A 333 -16.96 18.17 2.16
CA PHE A 333 -16.51 17.65 3.43
C PHE A 333 -17.70 17.61 4.38
N ILE A 334 -18.07 16.40 4.79
CA ILE A 334 -19.19 16.17 5.70
C ILE A 334 -18.69 15.91 7.11
N TYR A 335 -19.47 16.31 8.10
CA TYR A 335 -19.09 16.24 9.50
C TYR A 335 -20.28 15.88 10.41
N TYR A 336 -19.97 15.21 11.54
CA TYR A 336 -20.93 14.87 12.57
C TYR A 336 -20.25 14.73 13.94
N GLY A 337 -20.93 15.15 15.00
CA GLY A 337 -20.45 15.11 16.39
C GLY A 337 -20.30 16.50 17.00
N GLU A 338 -20.17 16.54 18.33
CA GLU A 338 -20.04 17.79 19.06
C GLU A 338 -18.73 18.51 18.71
N GLY A 339 -18.84 19.79 18.30
CA GLY A 339 -17.70 20.60 17.87
C GLY A 339 -17.20 20.34 16.45
N ALA A 340 -17.68 19.30 15.74
CA ALA A 340 -17.21 18.95 14.41
C ALA A 340 -17.48 20.05 13.37
N GLN A 341 -18.58 20.81 13.50
CA GLN A 341 -18.89 21.94 12.63
C GLN A 341 -17.80 23.02 12.68
N ALA A 342 -17.43 23.45 13.88
CA ALA A 342 -16.42 24.50 14.05
C ALA A 342 -15.08 24.12 13.42
N ILE A 343 -14.68 22.84 13.51
CA ILE A 343 -13.47 22.31 12.91
C ILE A 343 -13.60 22.32 11.37
N ALA A 344 -14.70 21.78 10.83
CA ALA A 344 -14.93 21.74 9.39
C ALA A 344 -14.94 23.13 8.77
N GLU A 345 -15.59 24.10 9.42
CA GLU A 345 -15.65 25.49 8.96
C GLU A 345 -14.30 26.21 9.07
N ALA A 346 -13.50 25.91 10.07
CA ALA A 346 -12.15 26.47 10.20
C ALA A 346 -11.19 25.93 9.13
N VAL A 347 -11.38 24.67 8.71
CA VAL A 347 -10.52 24.05 7.65
C VAL A 347 -10.97 24.44 6.25
N PHE A 348 -12.30 24.48 5.98
CA PHE A 348 -12.85 24.53 4.63
C PHE A 348 -13.73 25.75 4.34
N GLY A 349 -13.94 26.62 5.35
CA GLY A 349 -14.84 27.75 5.23
C GLY A 349 -16.30 27.41 5.62
N PRO A 350 -17.23 28.36 5.47
CA PRO A 350 -18.57 28.25 6.03
C PRO A 350 -19.33 27.05 5.45
N SER A 351 -20.19 26.45 6.27
CA SER A 351 -21.06 25.36 5.87
C SER A 351 -22.04 25.79 4.77
N LEU A 352 -22.18 24.98 3.74
CA LEU A 352 -23.23 25.14 2.72
C LEU A 352 -24.62 24.86 3.31
N ARG A 353 -24.69 23.89 4.19
CA ARG A 353 -25.83 23.48 4.99
C ARG A 353 -25.37 22.65 6.18
N GLU A 354 -26.28 22.29 7.07
CA GLU A 354 -25.97 21.44 8.23
C GLU A 354 -25.22 20.16 7.79
N GLY A 355 -24.10 19.91 8.44
CA GLY A 355 -23.26 18.75 8.19
C GLY A 355 -22.38 18.79 6.94
N VAL A 356 -22.35 19.88 6.14
CA VAL A 356 -21.68 19.93 4.84
C VAL A 356 -20.92 21.23 4.65
N THR A 357 -19.63 21.15 4.37
CA THR A 357 -18.80 22.22 3.78
C THR A 357 -18.35 21.85 2.37
N TYR A 358 -17.84 22.80 1.60
CA TYR A 358 -17.27 22.58 0.28
C TYR A 358 -16.04 23.45 0.08
N THR A 359 -15.03 22.91 -0.58
CA THR A 359 -13.85 23.66 -1.01
C THR A 359 -13.53 23.37 -2.46
N LYS A 360 -12.92 24.33 -3.15
CA LYS A 360 -12.35 24.13 -4.50
C LYS A 360 -10.97 23.50 -4.47
N GLU A 361 -10.36 23.34 -3.27
CA GLU A 361 -9.08 22.66 -3.12
C GLU A 361 -9.30 21.15 -3.18
N ASN A 362 -8.62 20.47 -4.06
CA ASN A 362 -8.60 19.00 -4.09
C ASN A 362 -7.59 18.48 -3.07
N LEU A 363 -8.03 18.33 -1.82
CA LEU A 363 -7.19 17.93 -0.69
C LEU A 363 -7.26 16.42 -0.45
N SER A 364 -6.09 15.80 -0.30
CA SER A 364 -5.99 14.44 0.22
C SER A 364 -6.21 14.42 1.74
N ARG A 365 -6.58 13.26 2.29
CA ARG A 365 -6.67 13.07 3.77
C ARG A 365 -5.35 13.42 4.47
N LYS A 366 -4.19 13.16 3.85
CA LYS A 366 -2.86 13.53 4.35
C LYS A 366 -2.66 15.05 4.51
N GLN A 367 -3.38 15.86 3.75
CA GLN A 367 -3.35 17.32 3.84
C GLN A 367 -4.45 17.85 4.77
N ILE A 368 -5.56 17.12 4.92
CA ILE A 368 -6.67 17.49 5.80
C ILE A 368 -6.34 17.23 7.27
N VAL A 369 -5.77 16.07 7.60
CA VAL A 369 -5.48 15.67 8.98
C VAL A 369 -4.61 16.67 9.73
N PRO A 370 -3.48 17.17 9.18
CA PRO A 370 -2.68 18.21 9.84
C PRO A 370 -3.48 19.48 10.18
N ARG A 371 -4.37 19.94 9.29
CA ARG A 371 -5.21 21.11 9.53
C ARG A 371 -6.19 20.89 10.69
N ILE A 372 -6.74 19.66 10.83
CA ILE A 372 -7.61 19.30 11.97
C ILE A 372 -6.80 19.24 13.27
N ILE A 373 -5.57 18.71 13.21
CA ILE A 373 -4.66 18.66 14.37
C ILE A 373 -4.37 20.05 14.91
N GLU A 374 -4.04 21.01 14.03
CA GLU A 374 -3.76 22.40 14.41
C GLU A 374 -4.92 23.10 15.14
N ILE A 375 -6.16 22.65 14.91
CA ILE A 375 -7.36 23.25 15.54
C ILE A 375 -7.68 22.57 16.87
N LEU A 376 -7.41 21.28 17.01
CA LEU A 376 -7.75 20.47 18.19
C LEU A 376 -6.64 20.44 19.25
N GLN A 377 -5.42 20.87 18.92
CA GLN A 377 -4.31 21.03 19.86
C GLN A 377 -4.30 22.43 20.46
#